data_fb9e209abb0dd8a9a1ab56f15f9597bd
#
_entry.id   fb9e209abb0dd8a9a1ab56f15f9597bd
#
_cell.length_a   1.000
_cell.length_b   1.000
_cell.length_c   1.000
_cell.angle_alpha   90.00
_cell.angle_beta   90.00
_cell.angle_gamma   90.00
#
_symmetry.space_group_name_H-M   'P 1'
#
loop_
_entity.id
_entity.type
_entity.pdbx_description
1 polymer ?
#
loop_
_entity_poly.entity_id
_entity_poly.type
_entity_poly.pdbx_seq_one_letter_code
_entity_poly.pdbx_strand_id
1 'polypeptide(L)'
;MVPSKPCAACGRAATSKCHACLENSRKVCYCCRECQKAHWGHHKGLCGGSDAETALMMARRGKAGLHNLGNTCFLNSALQCLSHVEPLTQHILTGAFVKDVNPTNPLGSGGQLVQAYQVLLKDLWFDTKNAVSPQRLKAAISQFAPQFVGYGQHDSQEALAALLDGIHEDLNRVLKKPYLVLPDGECGRSDAIIAAESWDMFNMRDRSVLVETVYGQFKGSLECQECGKVSRKFEEFNMMPVQLLGSQRLRLVMDFAPLLAPLRAPRSSNASGNDVTLDAATVLGGGGVEGRRQKRVGLLLRRDALVRDVRDEIAAMFSIRSESVLIVAVPCTGPGVYHTLADSAK
;
A
#
# COMPACT_ATOMS: atom_id res chain seq x y z
N MET A 1 22.43 14.74 37.15
CA MET A 1 23.12 14.28 35.92
C MET A 1 22.09 14.28 34.83
N VAL A 2 22.27 15.13 33.78
CA VAL A 2 21.37 15.13 32.61
C VAL A 2 21.64 13.84 31.85
N PRO A 3 20.61 13.01 31.53
CA PRO A 3 20.81 11.77 30.82
C PRO A 3 21.50 12.06 29.46
N SER A 4 22.65 11.44 29.22
CA SER A 4 23.36 11.53 27.95
C SER A 4 22.46 10.97 26.85
N LYS A 5 22.23 11.74 25.79
CA LYS A 5 21.42 11.26 24.65
C LYS A 5 22.08 10.03 24.03
N PRO A 6 21.30 9.08 23.51
CA PRO A 6 21.84 7.90 22.84
C PRO A 6 22.49 8.29 21.51
N CYS A 7 23.51 7.52 21.10
CA CYS A 7 24.15 7.63 19.80
C CYS A 7 23.15 7.29 18.68
N ALA A 8 23.03 8.17 17.70
CA ALA A 8 22.11 8.03 16.58
C ALA A 8 22.39 6.82 15.66
N ALA A 9 23.61 6.26 15.74
CA ALA A 9 23.99 5.09 14.96
C ALA A 9 23.85 3.76 15.70
N CYS A 10 24.22 3.70 16.99
CA CYS A 10 24.33 2.42 17.74
C CYS A 10 23.61 2.41 19.09
N GLY A 11 22.93 3.48 19.48
CA GLY A 11 22.18 3.56 20.75
C GLY A 11 23.00 3.73 22.04
N ARG A 12 24.32 3.54 22.02
CA ARG A 12 25.20 3.72 23.18
C ARG A 12 25.24 5.16 23.65
N ALA A 13 25.69 5.42 24.89
CA ALA A 13 25.86 6.77 25.40
C ALA A 13 26.75 7.62 24.47
N ALA A 14 26.24 8.77 24.06
CA ALA A 14 26.93 9.63 23.10
C ALA A 14 27.89 10.60 23.81
N THR A 15 29.09 10.76 23.25
CA THR A 15 30.13 11.67 23.78
C THR A 15 30.33 12.92 22.92
N SER A 16 29.85 12.89 21.65
CA SER A 16 30.04 13.99 20.70
C SER A 16 28.71 14.35 20.01
N LYS A 17 28.66 15.58 19.49
CA LYS A 17 27.48 16.11 18.77
C LYS A 17 27.87 16.46 17.35
N CYS A 18 26.93 16.34 16.40
CA CYS A 18 27.14 16.89 15.07
C CYS A 18 27.15 18.41 15.15
N HIS A 19 28.25 19.04 14.72
CA HIS A 19 28.46 20.50 14.83
C HIS A 19 27.39 21.28 14.05
N ALA A 20 27.19 20.98 12.77
CA ALA A 20 26.21 21.65 11.93
C ALA A 20 24.75 21.51 12.43
N CYS A 21 24.43 20.40 13.10
CA CYS A 21 23.10 20.22 13.73
C CYS A 21 22.97 21.00 15.04
N LEU A 22 24.08 21.24 15.73
CA LEU A 22 24.08 22.00 16.97
C LEU A 22 23.81 23.49 16.73
N GLU A 23 24.33 24.04 15.64
CA GLU A 23 24.11 25.43 15.22
C GLU A 23 22.63 25.68 14.90
N ASN A 24 21.91 24.68 14.41
CA ASN A 24 20.49 24.75 14.06
C ASN A 24 19.58 24.10 15.10
N SER A 25 19.95 24.13 16.38
CA SER A 25 19.17 23.62 17.53
C SER A 25 18.87 22.11 17.50
N ARG A 26 19.39 21.36 16.54
CA ARG A 26 19.24 19.89 16.45
C ARG A 26 20.29 19.19 17.31
N LYS A 27 19.85 18.18 18.05
CA LYS A 27 20.73 17.44 18.98
C LYS A 27 20.97 16.01 18.45
N VAL A 28 21.71 15.87 17.33
CA VAL A 28 22.17 14.56 16.84
C VAL A 28 23.52 14.25 17.47
N CYS A 29 23.60 13.15 18.21
CA CYS A 29 24.73 12.78 19.03
C CYS A 29 25.33 11.45 18.59
N TYR A 30 26.66 11.28 18.76
CA TYR A 30 27.40 10.07 18.42
C TYR A 30 28.36 9.67 19.54
N CYS A 31 28.58 8.37 19.71
CA CYS A 31 29.56 7.88 20.68
C CYS A 31 31.01 7.95 20.17
N CYS A 32 31.21 7.92 18.84
CA CYS A 32 32.52 8.00 18.20
C CYS A 32 32.39 8.48 16.75
N ARG A 33 33.56 8.77 16.12
CA ARG A 33 33.63 9.27 14.73
C ARG A 33 33.22 8.20 13.71
N GLU A 34 33.48 6.94 14.01
CA GLU A 34 33.10 5.79 13.17
C GLU A 34 31.58 5.69 13.08
N CYS A 35 30.86 5.83 14.19
CA CYS A 35 29.41 5.87 14.23
C CYS A 35 28.84 7.09 13.46
N GLN A 36 29.50 8.24 13.53
CA GLN A 36 29.11 9.41 12.74
C GLN A 36 29.30 9.15 11.23
N LYS A 37 30.43 8.55 10.83
CA LYS A 37 30.67 8.19 9.43
C LYS A 37 29.70 7.14 8.92
N ALA A 38 29.45 6.09 9.69
CA ALA A 38 28.49 5.04 9.33
C ALA A 38 27.05 5.59 9.17
N HIS A 39 26.66 6.53 10.02
CA HIS A 39 25.35 7.19 9.97
C HIS A 39 25.28 8.34 8.96
N TRP A 40 26.41 8.77 8.37
CA TRP A 40 26.46 9.96 7.52
C TRP A 40 25.56 9.86 6.29
N GLY A 41 25.45 8.69 5.68
CA GLY A 41 24.55 8.44 4.55
C GLY A 41 23.08 8.81 4.85
N HIS A 42 22.66 8.56 6.10
CA HIS A 42 21.30 8.89 6.58
C HIS A 42 21.20 10.33 7.10
N HIS A 43 22.29 10.85 7.64
CA HIS A 43 22.29 12.14 8.32
C HIS A 43 22.56 13.33 7.39
N LYS A 44 23.36 13.16 6.33
CA LYS A 44 23.83 14.28 5.48
C LYS A 44 22.70 15.13 4.88
N GLY A 45 21.60 14.49 4.46
CA GLY A 45 20.44 15.18 3.89
C GLY A 45 19.62 15.99 4.90
N LEU A 46 19.88 15.80 6.19
CA LEU A 46 19.17 16.45 7.31
C LEU A 46 20.14 17.31 8.15
N CYS A 47 21.42 17.27 7.81
CA CYS A 47 22.46 17.93 8.57
C CYS A 47 22.45 19.45 8.31
N GLY A 48 22.34 20.24 9.38
CA GLY A 48 22.36 21.70 9.27
C GLY A 48 21.05 22.34 8.76
N GLY A 49 20.02 21.58 8.46
CA GLY A 49 18.71 22.13 8.06
C GLY A 49 17.95 22.75 9.24
N SER A 50 17.11 23.76 8.97
CA SER A 50 16.18 24.31 9.96
C SER A 50 15.14 23.27 10.38
N ASP A 51 14.51 23.43 11.55
CA ASP A 51 13.48 22.50 12.02
C ASP A 51 12.30 22.39 11.02
N ALA A 52 11.94 23.49 10.36
CA ALA A 52 10.91 23.54 9.33
C ALA A 52 11.33 22.80 8.04
N GLU A 53 12.57 23.01 7.54
CA GLU A 53 13.11 22.26 6.39
C GLU A 53 13.25 20.78 6.70
N THR A 54 13.66 20.47 7.91
CA THR A 54 13.78 19.09 8.37
C THR A 54 12.43 18.41 8.50
N ALA A 55 11.42 19.10 9.04
CA ALA A 55 10.06 18.60 9.11
C ALA A 55 9.48 18.37 7.70
N LEU A 56 9.77 19.29 6.76
CA LEU A 56 9.36 19.16 5.36
C LEU A 56 10.06 17.98 4.67
N MET A 57 11.36 17.78 4.90
CA MET A 57 12.10 16.61 4.40
C MET A 57 11.59 15.30 5.00
N MET A 58 11.30 15.27 6.31
CA MET A 58 10.70 14.11 6.97
C MET A 58 9.30 13.82 6.41
N ALA A 59 8.50 14.85 6.16
CA ALA A 59 7.18 14.70 5.56
C ALA A 59 7.22 14.22 4.10
N ARG A 60 8.33 14.42 3.39
CA ARG A 60 8.54 13.99 1.99
C ARG A 60 9.23 12.65 1.84
N ARG A 61 9.69 12.01 2.91
CA ARG A 61 10.36 10.70 2.84
C ARG A 61 9.47 9.65 2.16
N GLY A 62 10.02 9.00 1.15
CA GLY A 62 9.32 7.99 0.36
C GLY A 62 8.22 8.53 -0.56
N LYS A 63 8.09 9.87 -0.71
CA LYS A 63 7.06 10.50 -1.55
C LYS A 63 7.56 10.95 -2.93
N ALA A 64 8.84 10.74 -3.23
CA ALA A 64 9.37 11.06 -4.55
C ALA A 64 8.70 10.20 -5.61
N GLY A 65 8.31 10.82 -6.73
CA GLY A 65 7.78 10.12 -7.88
C GLY A 65 8.87 9.38 -8.66
N LEU A 66 8.47 8.57 -9.65
CA LEU A 66 9.37 7.91 -10.58
C LEU A 66 9.15 8.46 -11.99
N HIS A 67 10.24 8.84 -12.68
CA HIS A 67 10.16 9.24 -14.08
C HIS A 67 9.74 8.05 -14.94
N ASN A 68 8.85 8.29 -15.91
CA ASN A 68 8.53 7.32 -16.93
C ASN A 68 9.64 7.35 -18.01
N LEU A 69 10.31 6.22 -18.20
CA LEU A 69 11.42 6.07 -19.15
C LEU A 69 10.95 5.62 -20.55
N GLY A 70 9.67 5.73 -20.84
CA GLY A 70 8.99 5.17 -22.01
C GLY A 70 8.28 3.87 -21.64
N ASN A 71 6.95 3.96 -21.44
CA ASN A 71 6.05 2.85 -21.07
C ASN A 71 6.45 2.07 -19.79
N THR A 72 7.24 2.65 -18.88
CA THR A 72 7.67 1.98 -17.63
C THR A 72 6.68 2.14 -16.48
N CYS A 73 5.44 2.54 -16.74
CA CYS A 73 4.43 2.73 -15.69
C CYS A 73 4.15 1.44 -14.90
N PHE A 74 4.17 0.28 -15.56
CA PHE A 74 4.02 -1.04 -14.94
C PHE A 74 5.10 -1.29 -13.88
N LEU A 75 6.36 -0.99 -14.19
CA LEU A 75 7.50 -1.12 -13.28
C LEU A 75 7.45 -0.07 -12.17
N ASN A 76 7.12 1.18 -12.51
CA ASN A 76 7.04 2.27 -11.56
C ASN A 76 6.00 2.02 -10.46
N SER A 77 4.82 1.48 -10.81
CA SER A 77 3.79 1.12 -9.83
C SER A 77 4.25 0.02 -8.89
N ALA A 78 4.87 -1.04 -9.42
CA ALA A 78 5.44 -2.12 -8.62
C ALA A 78 6.53 -1.61 -7.66
N LEU A 79 7.43 -0.74 -8.16
CA LEU A 79 8.51 -0.15 -7.35
C LEU A 79 8.00 0.76 -6.25
N GLN A 80 6.97 1.56 -6.50
CA GLN A 80 6.37 2.40 -5.46
C GLN A 80 5.75 1.54 -4.34
N CYS A 81 5.04 0.48 -4.67
CA CYS A 81 4.50 -0.46 -3.69
C CYS A 81 5.64 -1.11 -2.88
N LEU A 82 6.65 -1.66 -3.56
CA LEU A 82 7.75 -2.38 -2.92
C LEU A 82 8.61 -1.46 -2.03
N SER A 83 8.80 -0.20 -2.44
CA SER A 83 9.56 0.79 -1.67
C SER A 83 8.91 1.17 -0.33
N HIS A 84 7.65 0.82 -0.11
CA HIS A 84 6.90 1.07 1.13
C HIS A 84 6.69 -0.20 1.97
N VAL A 85 7.29 -1.32 1.61
CA VAL A 85 7.37 -2.51 2.47
C VAL A 85 8.44 -2.24 3.53
N GLU A 86 8.02 -1.74 4.69
CA GLU A 86 8.91 -1.16 5.72
C GLU A 86 10.06 -2.09 6.11
N PRO A 87 9.86 -3.39 6.47
CA PRO A 87 10.96 -4.26 6.88
C PRO A 87 12.02 -4.45 5.77
N LEU A 88 11.59 -4.63 4.51
CA LEU A 88 12.49 -4.76 3.37
C LEU A 88 13.26 -3.47 3.13
N THR A 89 12.54 -2.34 3.08
CA THR A 89 13.12 -1.03 2.83
C THR A 89 14.14 -0.66 3.89
N GLN A 90 13.85 -0.93 5.17
CA GLN A 90 14.77 -0.70 6.27
C GLN A 90 16.01 -1.58 6.15
N HIS A 91 15.87 -2.88 5.84
CA HIS A 91 16.98 -3.81 5.64
C HIS A 91 17.93 -3.35 4.53
N ILE A 92 17.36 -2.88 3.40
CA ILE A 92 18.15 -2.40 2.26
C ILE A 92 18.80 -1.03 2.55
N LEU A 93 18.06 -0.07 3.12
CA LEU A 93 18.58 1.29 3.37
C LEU A 93 19.66 1.33 4.45
N THR A 94 19.57 0.48 5.48
CA THR A 94 20.61 0.37 6.51
C THR A 94 21.88 -0.29 6.02
N GLY A 95 21.84 -0.95 4.85
CA GLY A 95 22.97 -1.74 4.33
C GLY A 95 23.12 -3.10 4.98
N ALA A 96 22.15 -3.55 5.78
CA ALA A 96 22.17 -4.86 6.43
C ALA A 96 22.20 -6.01 5.41
N PHE A 97 21.62 -5.80 4.24
CA PHE A 97 21.57 -6.78 3.15
C PHE A 97 22.96 -7.17 2.60
N VAL A 98 24.00 -6.33 2.76
CA VAL A 98 25.33 -6.56 2.16
C VAL A 98 25.94 -7.89 2.60
N LYS A 99 25.68 -8.30 3.84
CA LYS A 99 26.14 -9.59 4.38
C LYS A 99 25.36 -10.80 3.86
N ASP A 100 24.17 -10.54 3.30
CA ASP A 100 23.25 -11.56 2.79
C ASP A 100 23.45 -11.77 1.27
N VAL A 101 24.22 -10.89 0.59
CA VAL A 101 24.45 -11.00 -0.86
C VAL A 101 25.16 -12.30 -1.18
N ASN A 102 24.58 -13.08 -2.10
CA ASN A 102 25.11 -14.32 -2.61
C ASN A 102 25.62 -14.16 -4.06
N PRO A 103 26.88 -13.76 -4.26
CA PRO A 103 27.41 -13.46 -5.60
C PRO A 103 27.62 -14.71 -6.46
N THR A 104 27.61 -15.89 -5.87
CA THR A 104 27.86 -17.17 -6.54
C THR A 104 26.58 -17.91 -6.93
N ASN A 105 25.42 -17.36 -6.59
CA ASN A 105 24.13 -17.98 -6.95
C ASN A 105 23.90 -17.89 -8.46
N PRO A 106 23.82 -19.01 -9.20
CA PRO A 106 23.61 -18.97 -10.65
C PRO A 106 22.22 -18.47 -11.06
N LEU A 107 21.28 -18.44 -10.12
CA LEU A 107 19.92 -17.92 -10.34
C LEU A 107 19.80 -16.43 -10.05
N GLY A 108 20.77 -15.85 -9.35
CA GLY A 108 20.80 -14.43 -9.02
C GLY A 108 21.54 -13.58 -10.06
N SER A 109 21.55 -12.28 -9.82
CA SER A 109 22.29 -11.31 -10.65
C SER A 109 23.73 -11.05 -10.14
N GLY A 110 24.22 -11.82 -9.17
CA GLY A 110 25.47 -11.54 -8.46
C GLY A 110 25.42 -10.31 -7.56
N GLY A 111 24.22 -9.92 -7.11
CA GLY A 111 23.98 -8.76 -6.27
C GLY A 111 23.75 -7.44 -7.04
N GLN A 112 23.77 -7.45 -8.37
CA GLN A 112 23.59 -6.23 -9.17
C GLN A 112 22.19 -5.65 -9.05
N LEU A 113 21.16 -6.51 -9.04
CA LEU A 113 19.76 -6.07 -8.95
C LEU A 113 19.47 -5.45 -7.59
N VAL A 114 19.87 -6.09 -6.50
CA VAL A 114 19.66 -5.55 -5.15
C VAL A 114 20.44 -4.25 -4.91
N GLN A 115 21.65 -4.12 -5.47
CA GLN A 115 22.41 -2.86 -5.40
C GLN A 115 21.74 -1.74 -6.19
N ALA A 116 21.23 -2.04 -7.38
CA ALA A 116 20.46 -1.07 -8.18
C ALA A 116 19.18 -0.64 -7.45
N TYR A 117 18.50 -1.57 -6.79
CA TYR A 117 17.34 -1.29 -5.95
C TYR A 117 17.70 -0.42 -4.73
N GLN A 118 18.82 -0.70 -4.05
CA GLN A 118 19.29 0.15 -2.95
C GLN A 118 19.52 1.61 -3.39
N VAL A 119 20.16 1.81 -4.56
CA VAL A 119 20.38 3.16 -5.08
C VAL A 119 19.06 3.88 -5.30
N LEU A 120 18.10 3.21 -5.94
CA LEU A 120 16.77 3.78 -6.16
C LEU A 120 16.06 4.10 -4.85
N LEU A 121 16.10 3.20 -3.86
CA LEU A 121 15.51 3.46 -2.54
C LEU A 121 16.14 4.66 -1.85
N LYS A 122 17.46 4.83 -1.95
CA LYS A 122 18.14 6.03 -1.42
C LYS A 122 17.64 7.30 -2.09
N ASP A 123 17.47 7.28 -3.41
CA ASP A 123 16.96 8.43 -4.14
C ASP A 123 15.49 8.71 -3.78
N LEU A 124 14.63 7.69 -3.68
CA LEU A 124 13.22 7.84 -3.28
C LEU A 124 13.05 8.39 -1.86
N TRP A 125 13.91 7.95 -0.92
CA TRP A 125 13.73 8.23 0.50
C TRP A 125 14.55 9.42 1.01
N PHE A 126 15.65 9.79 0.36
CA PHE A 126 16.58 10.79 0.85
C PHE A 126 16.89 11.93 -0.13
N ASP A 127 16.53 11.79 -1.41
CA ASP A 127 16.67 12.90 -2.36
C ASP A 127 15.59 13.98 -2.09
N THR A 128 15.94 15.21 -2.38
CA THR A 128 15.04 16.36 -2.27
C THR A 128 14.20 16.59 -3.53
N LYS A 129 14.46 15.83 -4.59
CA LYS A 129 13.74 15.92 -5.86
C LYS A 129 12.31 15.41 -5.72
N ASN A 130 11.42 16.00 -6.51
CA ASN A 130 10.03 15.54 -6.59
C ASN A 130 9.87 14.19 -7.31
N ALA A 131 10.82 13.85 -8.19
CA ALA A 131 10.85 12.59 -8.92
C ALA A 131 12.30 12.16 -9.20
N VAL A 132 12.52 10.84 -9.23
CA VAL A 132 13.82 10.20 -9.48
C VAL A 132 13.74 9.25 -10.67
N SER A 133 14.89 8.94 -11.28
CA SER A 133 14.95 8.07 -12.46
C SER A 133 15.25 6.62 -12.06
N PRO A 134 14.39 5.64 -12.39
CA PRO A 134 14.63 4.24 -12.13
C PRO A 134 15.56 3.57 -13.18
N GLN A 135 16.32 4.34 -13.96
CA GLN A 135 17.08 3.85 -15.12
C GLN A 135 18.08 2.73 -14.77
N ARG A 136 18.81 2.86 -13.64
CA ARG A 136 19.78 1.83 -13.22
C ARG A 136 19.08 0.52 -12.87
N LEU A 137 17.94 0.59 -12.19
CA LEU A 137 17.16 -0.58 -11.86
C LEU A 137 16.51 -1.19 -13.10
N LYS A 138 16.00 -0.36 -14.02
CA LYS A 138 15.47 -0.81 -15.32
C LYS A 138 16.53 -1.58 -16.13
N ALA A 139 17.77 -1.12 -16.13
CA ALA A 139 18.88 -1.81 -16.79
C ALA A 139 19.20 -3.16 -16.10
N ALA A 140 19.27 -3.17 -14.78
CA ALA A 140 19.55 -4.38 -14.00
C ALA A 140 18.45 -5.45 -14.16
N ILE A 141 17.17 -5.07 -14.09
CA ILE A 141 16.07 -6.02 -14.28
C ILE A 141 16.03 -6.53 -15.73
N SER A 142 16.37 -5.72 -16.72
CA SER A 142 16.42 -6.14 -18.13
C SER A 142 17.54 -7.16 -18.41
N GLN A 143 18.62 -7.14 -17.62
CA GLN A 143 19.66 -8.16 -17.69
C GLN A 143 19.22 -9.46 -17.00
N PHE A 144 18.55 -9.36 -15.86
CA PHE A 144 18.05 -10.50 -15.11
C PHE A 144 16.85 -11.18 -15.81
N ALA A 145 15.91 -10.38 -16.35
CA ALA A 145 14.69 -10.81 -16.99
C ALA A 145 14.57 -10.18 -18.39
N PRO A 146 15.06 -10.85 -19.45
CA PRO A 146 15.18 -10.29 -20.81
C PRO A 146 13.86 -9.83 -21.43
N GLN A 147 12.71 -10.37 -21.00
CA GLN A 147 11.39 -9.92 -21.47
C GLN A 147 11.15 -8.42 -21.22
N PHE A 148 11.81 -7.82 -20.24
CA PHE A 148 11.68 -6.39 -19.94
C PHE A 148 12.68 -5.50 -20.69
N VAL A 149 13.37 -6.01 -21.69
CA VAL A 149 14.25 -5.21 -22.56
C VAL A 149 13.41 -4.28 -23.45
N GLY A 150 13.90 -3.07 -23.70
CA GLY A 150 13.24 -2.09 -24.58
C GLY A 150 12.15 -1.28 -23.89
N TYR A 151 11.17 -0.83 -24.69
CA TYR A 151 10.13 0.14 -24.30
C TYR A 151 8.72 -0.43 -24.43
N GLY A 152 8.56 -1.76 -24.48
CA GLY A 152 7.26 -2.42 -24.50
C GLY A 152 6.47 -2.18 -23.20
N GLN A 153 5.16 -2.30 -23.30
CA GLN A 153 4.29 -2.38 -22.13
C GLN A 153 4.28 -3.83 -21.62
N HIS A 154 4.31 -4.00 -20.32
CA HIS A 154 4.30 -5.31 -19.65
C HIS A 154 3.33 -5.30 -18.49
N ASP A 155 3.00 -6.47 -18.00
CA ASP A 155 2.21 -6.62 -16.78
C ASP A 155 3.02 -6.21 -15.55
N SER A 156 2.40 -5.42 -14.66
CA SER A 156 3.03 -4.97 -13.42
C SER A 156 3.22 -6.11 -12.43
N GLN A 157 2.37 -7.15 -12.47
CA GLN A 157 2.51 -8.35 -11.66
C GLN A 157 3.75 -9.14 -12.09
N GLU A 158 3.95 -9.34 -13.40
CA GLU A 158 5.15 -10.01 -13.93
C GLU A 158 6.43 -9.26 -13.55
N ALA A 159 6.40 -7.93 -13.65
CA ALA A 159 7.54 -7.11 -13.26
C ALA A 159 7.84 -7.20 -11.75
N LEU A 160 6.79 -7.20 -10.91
CA LEU A 160 6.94 -7.37 -9.49
C LEU A 160 7.46 -8.77 -9.14
N ALA A 161 6.96 -9.82 -9.79
CA ALA A 161 7.45 -11.19 -9.62
C ALA A 161 8.94 -11.30 -9.93
N ALA A 162 9.37 -10.78 -11.08
CA ALA A 162 10.77 -10.80 -11.48
C ALA A 162 11.68 -9.99 -10.53
N LEU A 163 11.17 -8.85 -10.00
CA LEU A 163 11.90 -8.07 -8.99
C LEU A 163 12.06 -8.84 -7.68
N LEU A 164 10.98 -9.43 -7.17
CA LEU A 164 11.00 -10.20 -5.93
C LEU A 164 11.92 -11.41 -6.07
N ASP A 165 11.82 -12.11 -7.19
CA ASP A 165 12.63 -13.30 -7.50
C ASP A 165 14.12 -12.96 -7.58
N GLY A 166 14.46 -11.94 -8.37
CA GLY A 166 15.86 -11.53 -8.55
C GLY A 166 16.48 -10.97 -7.27
N ILE A 167 15.75 -10.18 -6.48
CA ILE A 167 16.24 -9.68 -5.20
C ILE A 167 16.35 -10.83 -4.19
N HIS A 168 15.38 -11.77 -4.21
CA HIS A 168 15.44 -12.96 -3.37
C HIS A 168 16.69 -13.80 -3.65
N GLU A 169 16.96 -14.11 -4.92
CA GLU A 169 18.11 -14.94 -5.31
C GLU A 169 19.44 -14.21 -5.07
N ASP A 170 19.49 -12.89 -5.21
CA ASP A 170 20.66 -12.09 -4.81
C ASP A 170 20.93 -12.14 -3.30
N LEU A 171 19.89 -12.29 -2.48
CA LEU A 171 19.93 -12.27 -1.01
C LEU A 171 19.68 -13.63 -0.36
N ASN A 172 19.63 -14.70 -1.14
CA ASN A 172 19.39 -16.04 -0.61
C ASN A 172 20.60 -16.52 0.20
N ARG A 173 20.41 -16.64 1.51
CA ARG A 173 21.45 -17.08 2.47
C ARG A 173 21.81 -18.56 2.31
N VAL A 174 21.04 -19.31 1.52
CA VAL A 174 21.28 -20.73 1.28
C VAL A 174 22.18 -20.91 0.06
N LEU A 175 23.43 -21.28 0.29
CA LEU A 175 24.43 -21.46 -0.78
C LEU A 175 24.26 -22.76 -1.55
N LYS A 176 23.74 -23.82 -0.90
CA LYS A 176 23.48 -25.13 -1.51
C LYS A 176 22.08 -25.58 -1.15
N LYS A 177 21.19 -25.60 -2.13
CA LYS A 177 19.82 -26.05 -1.96
C LYS A 177 19.77 -27.58 -1.82
N PRO A 178 19.34 -28.13 -0.67
CA PRO A 178 19.23 -29.58 -0.49
C PRO A 178 18.07 -30.14 -1.30
N TYR A 179 18.15 -31.42 -1.65
CA TYR A 179 16.98 -32.15 -2.12
C TYR A 179 16.16 -32.57 -0.90
N LEU A 180 14.90 -32.19 -0.86
CA LEU A 180 13.97 -32.45 0.24
C LEU A 180 12.70 -33.10 -0.32
N VAL A 181 12.19 -34.07 0.41
CA VAL A 181 10.87 -34.68 0.13
C VAL A 181 9.86 -34.02 1.06
N LEU A 182 8.86 -33.37 0.48
CA LEU A 182 7.81 -32.72 1.26
C LEU A 182 7.05 -33.73 2.12
N PRO A 183 6.65 -33.39 3.35
CA PRO A 183 5.94 -34.26 4.23
C PRO A 183 4.56 -34.56 3.65
N ASP A 184 4.22 -35.84 3.57
CA ASP A 184 2.86 -36.25 3.22
C ASP A 184 1.90 -35.87 4.36
N GLY A 185 0.81 -35.23 4.00
CA GLY A 185 -0.28 -34.89 4.95
C GLY A 185 -1.08 -36.14 5.32
N GLU A 186 -0.42 -37.15 5.93
CA GLU A 186 -1.07 -38.37 6.36
C GLU A 186 -2.24 -38.13 7.34
N CYS A 187 -3.22 -39.03 7.27
CA CYS A 187 -4.39 -39.01 8.15
C CYS A 187 -3.96 -39.07 9.63
N GLY A 188 -4.39 -38.10 10.44
CA GLY A 188 -4.12 -38.09 11.87
C GLY A 188 -3.08 -37.05 12.35
N ARG A 189 -2.27 -36.47 11.46
CA ARG A 189 -1.37 -35.36 11.83
C ARG A 189 -2.10 -34.02 11.84
N SER A 190 -1.76 -33.13 12.75
CA SER A 190 -2.36 -31.79 12.77
C SER A 190 -1.81 -30.90 11.64
N ASP A 191 -2.66 -30.04 11.09
CA ASP A 191 -2.27 -29.07 10.05
C ASP A 191 -1.11 -28.18 10.47
N ALA A 192 -1.08 -27.77 11.73
CA ALA A 192 -0.02 -26.93 12.27
C ALA A 192 1.37 -27.59 12.21
N ILE A 193 1.44 -28.90 12.48
CA ILE A 193 2.71 -29.65 12.41
C ILE A 193 3.16 -29.78 10.96
N ILE A 194 2.26 -30.17 10.05
CA ILE A 194 2.60 -30.34 8.63
C ILE A 194 3.02 -28.99 8.02
N ALA A 195 2.29 -27.92 8.36
CA ALA A 195 2.61 -26.57 7.90
C ALA A 195 4.01 -26.12 8.37
N ALA A 196 4.31 -26.33 9.66
CA ALA A 196 5.60 -25.96 10.23
C ALA A 196 6.74 -26.72 9.57
N GLU A 197 6.62 -28.05 9.41
CA GLU A 197 7.64 -28.86 8.73
C GLU A 197 7.84 -28.46 7.27
N SER A 198 6.75 -28.18 6.53
CA SER A 198 6.83 -27.72 5.14
C SER A 198 7.52 -26.35 5.07
N TRP A 199 7.24 -25.46 6.02
CA TRP A 199 7.87 -24.15 6.09
C TRP A 199 9.36 -24.24 6.45
N ASP A 200 9.72 -25.10 7.37
CA ASP A 200 11.13 -25.36 7.72
C ASP A 200 11.89 -25.93 6.53
N MET A 201 11.30 -26.88 5.80
CA MET A 201 11.89 -27.41 4.57
C MET A 201 12.07 -26.33 3.50
N PHE A 202 11.10 -25.47 3.30
CA PHE A 202 11.22 -24.34 2.40
C PHE A 202 12.39 -23.44 2.83
N ASN A 203 12.49 -23.08 4.12
CA ASN A 203 13.58 -22.26 4.64
C ASN A 203 14.97 -22.92 4.54
N MET A 204 15.06 -24.24 4.41
CA MET A 204 16.34 -24.92 4.13
C MET A 204 16.82 -24.70 2.69
N ARG A 205 15.94 -24.31 1.78
CA ARG A 205 16.25 -24.05 0.37
C ARG A 205 16.30 -22.57 0.04
N ASP A 206 15.39 -21.78 0.66
CA ASP A 206 15.13 -20.40 0.30
C ASP A 206 14.97 -19.55 1.55
N ARG A 207 16.00 -18.76 1.86
CA ARG A 207 16.04 -17.94 3.07
C ARG A 207 16.57 -16.55 2.77
N SER A 208 15.70 -15.56 2.83
CA SER A 208 16.05 -14.14 2.63
C SER A 208 15.12 -13.24 3.41
N VAL A 209 15.44 -11.95 3.48
CA VAL A 209 14.54 -10.95 4.03
C VAL A 209 13.18 -10.91 3.31
N LEU A 210 13.15 -11.26 2.01
CA LEU A 210 11.88 -11.35 1.27
C LEU A 210 11.02 -12.50 1.75
N VAL A 211 11.61 -13.68 1.99
CA VAL A 211 10.88 -14.82 2.57
C VAL A 211 10.30 -14.45 3.93
N GLU A 212 11.07 -13.73 4.75
CA GLU A 212 10.65 -13.29 6.08
C GLU A 212 9.55 -12.21 6.06
N THR A 213 9.34 -11.50 4.93
CA THR A 213 8.45 -10.32 4.88
C THR A 213 7.25 -10.46 3.95
N VAL A 214 7.40 -11.13 2.80
CA VAL A 214 6.36 -11.14 1.75
C VAL A 214 5.88 -12.54 1.37
N TYR A 215 6.50 -13.60 1.89
CA TYR A 215 6.03 -14.96 1.64
C TYR A 215 5.02 -15.41 2.68
N GLY A 216 4.10 -16.24 2.26
CA GLY A 216 3.13 -16.92 3.09
C GLY A 216 2.98 -18.38 2.67
N GLN A 217 2.05 -19.08 3.28
CA GLN A 217 1.81 -20.49 3.01
C GLN A 217 0.32 -20.76 2.78
N PHE A 218 0.00 -21.42 1.65
CA PHE A 218 -1.34 -21.92 1.38
C PHE A 218 -1.50 -23.36 1.88
N LYS A 219 -2.69 -23.68 2.37
CA LYS A 219 -3.12 -25.04 2.59
C LYS A 219 -3.97 -25.50 1.40
N GLY A 220 -3.49 -26.47 0.64
CA GLY A 220 -4.26 -27.22 -0.33
C GLY A 220 -4.85 -28.49 0.31
N SER A 221 -6.13 -28.78 0.06
CA SER A 221 -6.77 -30.04 0.48
C SER A 221 -7.44 -30.68 -0.74
N LEU A 222 -7.10 -31.94 -0.97
CA LEU A 222 -7.67 -32.73 -2.04
C LEU A 222 -8.34 -33.97 -1.43
N GLU A 223 -9.65 -34.10 -1.63
CA GLU A 223 -10.44 -35.24 -1.18
C GLU A 223 -10.74 -36.19 -2.36
N CYS A 224 -10.37 -37.45 -2.19
CA CYS A 224 -10.70 -38.48 -3.17
C CYS A 224 -12.20 -38.81 -3.11
N GLN A 225 -12.89 -38.68 -4.22
CA GLN A 225 -14.34 -38.91 -4.31
C GLN A 225 -14.73 -40.39 -4.16
N GLU A 226 -13.78 -41.32 -4.37
CA GLU A 226 -14.06 -42.78 -4.26
C GLU A 226 -13.83 -43.31 -2.84
N CYS A 227 -12.73 -42.93 -2.19
CA CYS A 227 -12.35 -43.47 -0.89
C CYS A 227 -12.39 -42.47 0.26
N GLY A 228 -12.73 -41.20 0.02
CA GLY A 228 -12.80 -40.16 1.04
C GLY A 228 -11.42 -39.76 1.65
N LYS A 229 -10.32 -40.29 1.10
CA LYS A 229 -8.96 -39.92 1.58
C LYS A 229 -8.70 -38.47 1.31
N VAL A 230 -8.36 -37.69 2.35
CA VAL A 230 -7.96 -36.30 2.25
C VAL A 230 -6.44 -36.21 2.26
N SER A 231 -5.87 -35.71 1.16
CA SER A 231 -4.46 -35.31 1.06
C SER A 231 -4.34 -33.82 1.31
N ARG A 232 -3.37 -33.41 2.13
CA ARG A 232 -3.13 -32.00 2.49
C ARG A 232 -1.71 -31.63 2.13
N LYS A 233 -1.55 -30.49 1.45
CA LYS A 233 -0.26 -29.91 1.11
C LYS A 233 -0.20 -28.47 1.60
N PHE A 234 0.99 -28.06 2.00
CA PHE A 234 1.27 -26.67 2.37
C PHE A 234 2.33 -26.16 1.40
N GLU A 235 1.96 -25.16 0.60
CA GLU A 235 2.78 -24.61 -0.48
C GLU A 235 3.03 -23.12 -0.20
N GLU A 236 4.25 -22.67 -0.41
CA GLU A 236 4.65 -21.29 -0.26
C GLU A 236 4.07 -20.41 -1.38
N PHE A 237 3.80 -19.16 -1.08
CA PHE A 237 3.40 -18.15 -2.05
C PHE A 237 3.96 -16.78 -1.68
N ASN A 238 4.23 -15.94 -2.67
CA ASN A 238 4.57 -14.53 -2.51
C ASN A 238 3.54 -13.61 -3.18
N MET A 239 2.58 -14.17 -3.90
CA MET A 239 1.48 -13.46 -4.55
C MET A 239 0.17 -14.22 -4.34
N MET A 240 -0.87 -13.46 -4.02
CA MET A 240 -2.22 -14.00 -3.86
C MET A 240 -3.15 -13.33 -4.86
N PRO A 241 -3.82 -14.09 -5.76
CA PRO A 241 -4.84 -13.53 -6.63
C PRO A 241 -6.07 -13.17 -5.79
N VAL A 242 -6.39 -11.89 -5.73
CA VAL A 242 -7.60 -11.39 -5.10
C VAL A 242 -8.62 -11.11 -6.18
N GLN A 243 -9.74 -11.83 -6.16
CA GLN A 243 -10.85 -11.52 -7.05
C GLN A 243 -11.41 -10.15 -6.63
N LEU A 244 -11.33 -9.19 -7.53
CA LEU A 244 -12.14 -7.99 -7.40
C LEU A 244 -13.59 -8.46 -7.38
N LEU A 245 -14.29 -8.27 -6.26
CA LEU A 245 -15.72 -8.47 -6.18
C LEU A 245 -16.30 -7.75 -7.39
N GLY A 246 -16.77 -8.53 -8.32
CA GLY A 246 -17.00 -8.11 -9.70
C GLY A 246 -17.80 -6.81 -9.76
N SER A 247 -17.69 -6.14 -10.88
CA SER A 247 -18.35 -4.90 -11.29
C SER A 247 -19.86 -4.83 -11.12
N GLN A 248 -20.46 -5.75 -10.37
CA GLN A 248 -21.89 -5.80 -10.04
C GLN A 248 -22.28 -4.94 -8.84
N ARG A 249 -21.32 -4.43 -8.07
CA ARG A 249 -21.62 -3.54 -6.94
C ARG A 249 -21.02 -2.16 -7.15
N LEU A 250 -21.86 -1.16 -7.03
CA LEU A 250 -21.49 0.24 -7.05
C LEU A 250 -21.32 0.72 -5.60
N ARG A 251 -20.19 1.36 -5.30
CA ARG A 251 -20.03 2.08 -4.04
C ARG A 251 -20.54 3.52 -4.22
N LEU A 252 -21.66 3.82 -3.60
CA LEU A 252 -22.24 5.16 -3.57
C LEU A 252 -21.91 5.82 -2.23
N VAL A 253 -21.41 7.06 -2.28
CA VAL A 253 -21.18 7.87 -1.08
C VAL A 253 -22.12 9.05 -1.15
N MET A 254 -22.95 9.21 -0.12
CA MET A 254 -23.98 10.23 -0.06
C MET A 254 -23.88 11.01 1.26
N ASP A 255 -24.22 12.28 1.24
CA ASP A 255 -24.38 13.07 2.44
C ASP A 255 -25.87 13.07 2.85
N PHE A 256 -26.17 12.51 4.01
CA PHE A 256 -27.50 12.48 4.60
C PHE A 256 -27.68 13.68 5.51
N ALA A 257 -28.64 14.54 5.16
CA ALA A 257 -29.03 15.70 5.97
C ALA A 257 -30.50 15.58 6.42
N PRO A 258 -30.77 15.53 7.74
CA PRO A 258 -32.17 15.53 8.21
C PRO A 258 -32.81 16.90 7.95
N LEU A 259 -33.94 16.93 7.22
CA LEU A 259 -34.68 18.14 6.99
C LEU A 259 -35.48 18.54 8.26
N LEU A 260 -35.47 19.83 8.58
CA LEU A 260 -36.09 20.40 9.80
C LEU A 260 -37.55 20.75 9.65
N ALA A 261 -38.03 20.89 8.40
CA ALA A 261 -39.42 21.27 8.10
C ALA A 261 -39.98 20.40 6.96
N PRO A 262 -41.30 20.14 6.93
CA PRO A 262 -41.90 19.52 5.77
C PRO A 262 -41.68 20.44 4.56
N LEU A 263 -41.22 19.84 3.45
CA LEU A 263 -41.10 20.53 2.18
C LEU A 263 -42.46 21.08 1.82
N ARG A 264 -42.64 22.41 1.85
CA ARG A 264 -43.81 23.03 1.25
C ARG A 264 -43.66 22.86 -0.26
N ALA A 265 -44.60 22.12 -0.85
CA ALA A 265 -44.67 22.05 -2.31
C ALA A 265 -44.71 23.50 -2.87
N PRO A 266 -43.89 23.83 -3.84
CA PRO A 266 -43.94 25.12 -4.50
C PRO A 266 -45.36 25.27 -5.06
N ARG A 267 -45.97 26.42 -4.81
CA ARG A 267 -47.21 26.79 -5.52
C ARG A 267 -46.77 27.05 -6.97
N SER A 268 -46.79 26.05 -7.80
CA SER A 268 -46.53 26.22 -9.23
C SER A 268 -47.84 26.44 -9.94
N SER A 269 -47.94 27.60 -10.53
CA SER A 269 -48.70 27.77 -11.75
C SER A 269 -47.88 27.15 -12.91
N ASN A 270 -48.41 26.07 -13.53
CA ASN A 270 -47.98 25.52 -14.81
C ASN A 270 -46.58 24.89 -14.89
N ALA A 271 -46.46 23.59 -14.64
CA ALA A 271 -45.60 22.70 -15.42
C ALA A 271 -45.90 21.24 -15.13
N SER A 272 -46.10 20.49 -16.15
CA SER A 272 -46.07 19.02 -16.19
C SER A 272 -44.66 18.57 -15.97
N GLY A 273 -44.32 18.03 -14.81
CA GLY A 273 -43.01 17.48 -14.54
C GLY A 273 -42.72 17.37 -13.04
N ASN A 274 -42.23 16.25 -12.59
CA ASN A 274 -41.91 15.95 -11.18
C ASN A 274 -40.68 16.68 -10.63
N ASP A 275 -40.36 17.89 -11.08
CA ASP A 275 -39.23 18.67 -10.63
C ASP A 275 -39.58 19.52 -9.41
N VAL A 276 -39.14 19.07 -8.24
CA VAL A 276 -39.13 19.90 -7.03
C VAL A 276 -37.81 20.65 -6.99
N THR A 277 -37.81 21.94 -7.30
CA THR A 277 -36.62 22.78 -7.13
C THR A 277 -36.46 23.15 -5.65
N LEU A 278 -35.35 22.70 -5.06
CA LEU A 278 -34.95 23.05 -3.71
C LEU A 278 -33.81 24.04 -3.78
N ASP A 279 -33.85 25.12 -3.02
CA ASP A 279 -32.70 26.01 -2.92
C ASP A 279 -31.61 25.42 -1.98
N ALA A 280 -30.36 25.82 -2.20
CA ALA A 280 -29.22 25.29 -1.47
C ALA A 280 -29.31 25.50 0.05
N ALA A 281 -29.97 26.56 0.50
CA ALA A 281 -30.14 26.88 1.92
C ALA A 281 -31.12 25.91 2.60
N THR A 282 -32.13 25.44 1.86
CA THR A 282 -33.10 24.45 2.36
C THR A 282 -32.50 23.06 2.47
N VAL A 283 -31.63 22.68 1.52
CA VAL A 283 -30.96 21.35 1.50
C VAL A 283 -29.77 21.28 2.45
N LEU A 284 -28.98 22.35 2.55
CA LEU A 284 -27.73 22.38 3.33
C LEU A 284 -27.87 22.94 4.75
N GLY A 285 -29.08 23.35 5.16
CA GLY A 285 -29.34 23.75 6.54
C GLY A 285 -28.54 24.98 7.01
N GLY A 286 -28.49 26.04 6.20
CA GLY A 286 -27.87 27.32 6.57
C GLY A 286 -28.64 28.06 7.65
N GLY A 287 -28.44 27.73 8.92
CA GLY A 287 -29.00 28.42 10.08
C GLY A 287 -28.66 27.64 11.35
N GLY A 288 -27.78 28.20 12.19
CA GLY A 288 -27.24 27.58 13.38
C GLY A 288 -28.31 27.10 14.37
N VAL A 289 -28.45 25.77 14.42
CA VAL A 289 -29.01 25.08 15.57
C VAL A 289 -28.07 23.93 15.89
N GLU A 290 -27.42 24.01 17.02
CA GLU A 290 -26.58 22.93 17.60
C GLU A 290 -27.36 21.61 17.63
N GLY A 291 -26.84 20.57 16.99
CA GLY A 291 -27.25 19.20 17.23
C GLY A 291 -27.53 18.29 16.04
N ARG A 292 -27.63 18.78 14.79
CA ARG A 292 -27.95 17.91 13.64
C ARG A 292 -26.86 17.94 12.57
N ARG A 293 -25.85 17.09 12.79
CA ARG A 293 -24.71 16.95 11.86
C ARG A 293 -25.15 16.15 10.62
N GLN A 294 -24.78 16.65 9.44
CA GLN A 294 -24.77 15.84 8.21
C GLN A 294 -23.98 14.57 8.46
N LYS A 295 -24.48 13.43 8.02
CA LYS A 295 -23.81 12.16 8.10
C LYS A 295 -23.43 11.69 6.70
N ARG A 296 -22.17 11.39 6.49
CA ARG A 296 -21.73 10.75 5.26
C ARG A 296 -21.97 9.26 5.33
N VAL A 297 -22.70 8.74 4.36
CA VAL A 297 -23.13 7.33 4.28
C VAL A 297 -22.52 6.72 3.05
N GLY A 298 -21.89 5.58 3.20
CA GLY A 298 -21.40 4.74 2.09
C GLY A 298 -22.34 3.55 1.90
N LEU A 299 -22.89 3.39 0.71
CA LEU A 299 -23.72 2.26 0.33
C LEU A 299 -22.98 1.38 -0.67
N LEU A 300 -23.16 0.08 -0.57
CA LEU A 300 -22.66 -0.90 -1.52
C LEU A 300 -23.85 -1.54 -2.23
N LEU A 301 -24.21 -0.99 -3.37
CA LEU A 301 -25.40 -1.37 -4.13
C LEU A 301 -25.03 -2.26 -5.34
N ARG A 302 -26.01 -2.96 -5.88
CA ARG A 302 -25.88 -3.60 -7.19
C ARG A 302 -25.75 -2.53 -8.27
N ARG A 303 -25.04 -2.82 -9.36
CA ARG A 303 -24.83 -1.86 -10.45
C ARG A 303 -26.12 -1.49 -11.20
N ASP A 304 -27.11 -2.36 -11.13
CA ASP A 304 -28.45 -2.18 -11.70
C ASP A 304 -29.47 -1.66 -10.67
N ALA A 305 -29.00 -1.25 -9.48
CA ALA A 305 -29.86 -0.69 -8.44
C ALA A 305 -30.54 0.59 -8.93
N LEU A 306 -31.81 0.71 -8.59
CA LEU A 306 -32.61 1.90 -8.85
C LEU A 306 -32.55 2.86 -7.65
N VAL A 307 -32.94 4.10 -7.85
CA VAL A 307 -32.99 5.14 -6.79
C VAL A 307 -33.86 4.68 -5.61
N ARG A 308 -34.94 3.94 -5.86
CA ARG A 308 -35.76 3.35 -4.80
C ARG A 308 -34.96 2.39 -3.90
N ASP A 309 -34.03 1.59 -4.47
CA ASP A 309 -33.24 0.63 -3.69
C ASP A 309 -32.26 1.37 -2.77
N VAL A 310 -31.72 2.50 -3.25
CA VAL A 310 -30.91 3.44 -2.44
C VAL A 310 -31.73 4.00 -1.29
N ARG A 311 -32.96 4.42 -1.58
CA ARG A 311 -33.87 5.00 -0.60
C ARG A 311 -34.21 3.99 0.50
N ASP A 312 -34.53 2.77 0.12
CA ASP A 312 -34.91 1.69 1.03
C ASP A 312 -33.75 1.31 1.95
N GLU A 313 -32.53 1.25 1.41
CA GLU A 313 -31.31 0.94 2.18
C GLU A 313 -31.00 2.06 3.20
N ILE A 314 -31.12 3.32 2.81
CA ILE A 314 -30.95 4.46 3.73
C ILE A 314 -32.06 4.43 4.80
N ALA A 315 -33.31 4.18 4.42
CA ALA A 315 -34.42 4.09 5.33
C ALA A 315 -34.20 3.01 6.39
N ALA A 316 -33.74 1.83 5.98
CA ALA A 316 -33.39 0.74 6.88
C ALA A 316 -32.24 1.12 7.83
N MET A 317 -31.17 1.73 7.30
CA MET A 317 -29.99 2.12 8.07
C MET A 317 -30.31 3.13 9.19
N PHE A 318 -31.22 4.04 8.95
CA PHE A 318 -31.64 5.08 9.91
C PHE A 318 -32.95 4.76 10.64
N SER A 319 -33.54 3.59 10.41
CA SER A 319 -34.85 3.16 11.00
C SER A 319 -35.97 4.20 10.77
N ILE A 320 -36.04 4.72 9.55
CA ILE A 320 -37.07 5.67 9.11
C ILE A 320 -37.91 5.07 7.98
N ARG A 321 -39.07 5.68 7.66
CA ARG A 321 -39.88 5.22 6.53
C ARG A 321 -39.24 5.61 5.21
N SER A 322 -39.24 4.72 4.22
CA SER A 322 -38.65 4.92 2.89
C SER A 322 -39.20 6.17 2.21
N GLU A 323 -40.49 6.41 2.34
CA GLU A 323 -41.20 7.63 1.78
C GLU A 323 -40.68 8.93 2.41
N SER A 324 -40.01 8.86 3.56
CA SER A 324 -39.43 10.04 4.24
C SER A 324 -38.02 10.38 3.75
N VAL A 325 -37.47 9.58 2.84
CA VAL A 325 -36.12 9.80 2.27
C VAL A 325 -36.28 10.44 0.89
N LEU A 326 -35.69 11.61 0.71
CA LEU A 326 -35.61 12.32 -0.57
C LEU A 326 -34.18 12.23 -1.09
N ILE A 327 -33.96 11.72 -2.31
CA ILE A 327 -32.66 11.66 -2.95
C ILE A 327 -32.57 12.78 -3.98
N VAL A 328 -31.53 13.58 -3.86
CA VAL A 328 -31.29 14.75 -4.68
C VAL A 328 -29.92 14.69 -5.31
N ALA A 329 -29.84 14.93 -6.62
CA ALA A 329 -28.56 15.10 -7.31
C ALA A 329 -28.07 16.54 -7.12
N VAL A 330 -26.82 16.67 -6.66
CA VAL A 330 -26.15 17.94 -6.44
C VAL A 330 -25.12 18.15 -7.55
N PRO A 331 -25.17 19.24 -8.32
CA PRO A 331 -24.14 19.54 -9.33
C PRO A 331 -22.78 19.71 -8.67
N CYS A 332 -21.74 19.15 -9.29
CA CYS A 332 -20.37 19.22 -8.77
C CYS A 332 -19.73 20.63 -8.92
N THR A 333 -20.32 21.54 -9.70
CA THR A 333 -19.75 22.87 -10.01
C THR A 333 -20.82 23.95 -9.97
N GLY A 334 -20.63 24.96 -9.10
CA GLY A 334 -21.42 26.20 -9.04
C GLY A 334 -22.76 26.08 -8.31
N PRO A 335 -23.45 27.24 -8.07
CA PRO A 335 -24.80 27.24 -7.55
C PRO A 335 -25.74 26.72 -8.63
N GLY A 336 -26.29 25.54 -8.41
CA GLY A 336 -27.18 24.85 -9.34
C GLY A 336 -28.54 24.54 -8.75
N VAL A 337 -29.49 24.27 -9.63
CA VAL A 337 -30.81 23.73 -9.26
C VAL A 337 -30.63 22.26 -8.87
N TYR A 338 -31.13 21.90 -7.70
CA TYR A 338 -31.11 20.52 -7.23
C TYR A 338 -32.29 19.75 -7.82
N HIS A 339 -32.03 18.62 -8.45
CA HIS A 339 -33.08 17.79 -9.02
C HIS A 339 -33.34 16.57 -8.12
N THR A 340 -34.61 16.31 -7.83
CA THR A 340 -35.00 15.04 -7.20
C THR A 340 -34.92 13.93 -8.20
N LEU A 341 -34.33 12.82 -7.77
CA LEU A 341 -34.23 11.61 -8.61
C LEU A 341 -35.50 10.76 -8.46
N ALA A 342 -36.07 10.37 -9.59
CA ALA A 342 -37.19 9.47 -9.63
C ALA A 342 -36.78 8.05 -9.21
N ASP A 343 -37.70 7.30 -8.62
CA ASP A 343 -37.47 5.93 -8.14
C ASP A 343 -37.02 4.95 -9.23
N SER A 344 -37.38 5.20 -10.48
CA SER A 344 -37.00 4.42 -11.65
C SER A 344 -35.63 4.83 -12.23
N ALA A 345 -34.97 5.89 -11.74
CA ALA A 345 -33.66 6.30 -12.20
C ALA A 345 -32.59 5.29 -11.72
N LYS A 346 -31.56 5.10 -12.58
CA LYS A 346 -30.39 4.25 -12.30
C LYS A 346 -29.17 5.05 -11.92
#